data_2f5435449996a6c2d59137960a10385b
#
_entry.id   2f5435449996a6c2d59137960a10385b
#
_cell.length_a   1.000
_cell.length_b   1.000
_cell.length_c   1.000
_cell.angle_alpha   90.00
_cell.angle_beta   90.00
_cell.angle_gamma   90.00
#
_symmetry.space_group_name_H-M   'P 1'
#
loop_
_entity.id
_entity.type
_entity.pdbx_description
1 polymer ?
#
loop_
_entity_poly.entity_id
_entity_poly.type
_entity_poly.pdbx_seq_one_letter_code
_entity_poly.pdbx_strand_id
1 'polypeptide(L)'
;GGAVEYREPDEVNFNTRPESHLAERLAGTGTLRDIDSTITAGLEAAVVRGSLSLQGEYMQASVERNRQRSDPDFSGWYVYGSWFITGEHRRYNSKKGNFKQIRPKSGYGAWELAARYSEVDLEDSGVTGGEEQNITLGLNWYLNRHIRFMANYVRVDASPDRDGNSESPDIIQLRAQVVF
;
A
#
# COMPACT_ATOMS: atom_id res chain seq x y z
N GLY A 1 11.14 -4.58 -10.44
CA GLY A 1 11.57 -5.64 -9.53
C GLY A 1 10.50 -6.69 -9.34
N GLY A 2 10.88 -7.84 -8.80
CA GLY A 2 9.98 -8.90 -8.41
C GLY A 2 10.60 -9.70 -7.27
N ALA A 3 9.77 -10.27 -6.41
CA ALA A 3 10.17 -11.10 -5.29
C ALA A 3 9.24 -12.29 -5.13
N VAL A 4 9.77 -13.41 -4.64
CA VAL A 4 8.99 -14.59 -4.24
C VAL A 4 9.49 -15.01 -2.88
N GLU A 5 8.57 -15.25 -1.96
CA GLU A 5 8.85 -15.75 -0.62
C GLU A 5 8.06 -17.04 -0.39
N TYR A 6 8.73 -18.06 0.15
CA TYR A 6 8.14 -19.32 0.58
C TYR A 6 8.28 -19.45 2.10
N ARG A 7 7.22 -19.86 2.80
CA ARG A 7 7.20 -20.11 4.24
C ARG A 7 6.36 -21.33 4.57
N GLU A 8 6.65 -21.97 5.70
CA GLU A 8 5.89 -23.09 6.29
C GLU A 8 5.43 -22.70 7.71
N PRO A 9 4.45 -21.79 7.85
CA PRO A 9 3.93 -21.42 9.16
C PRO A 9 2.80 -22.35 9.61
N ASP A 10 2.61 -22.52 10.91
CA ASP A 10 1.47 -23.28 11.45
C ASP A 10 0.14 -22.52 11.25
N GLU A 11 0.21 -21.18 11.25
CA GLU A 11 -0.93 -20.28 11.06
C GLU A 11 -0.53 -19.00 10.36
N VAL A 12 -1.48 -18.40 9.61
CA VAL A 12 -1.31 -17.09 8.94
C VAL A 12 -2.53 -16.20 9.13
N ASN A 13 -2.34 -14.89 9.04
CA ASN A 13 -3.39 -13.90 9.08
C ASN A 13 -3.08 -12.80 8.07
N PHE A 14 -3.95 -12.62 7.08
CA PHE A 14 -3.89 -11.51 6.14
C PHE A 14 -4.91 -10.45 6.54
N ASN A 15 -4.50 -9.21 6.53
CA ASN A 15 -5.37 -8.08 6.87
C ASN A 15 -4.82 -6.78 6.28
N THR A 16 -5.70 -5.81 6.08
CA THR A 16 -5.33 -4.49 5.56
C THR A 16 -5.88 -3.36 6.42
N ARG A 17 -5.30 -2.18 6.25
CA ARG A 17 -5.77 -0.91 6.80
C ARG A 17 -5.87 0.10 5.66
N PRO A 18 -6.89 0.96 5.66
CA PRO A 18 -7.15 1.89 4.59
C PRO A 18 -6.10 3.02 4.56
N GLU A 19 -4.90 2.76 4.03
CA GLU A 19 -3.82 3.74 3.82
C GLU A 19 -3.46 4.57 5.07
N SER A 20 -3.95 4.19 6.25
CA SER A 20 -3.80 4.89 7.52
C SER A 20 -3.40 3.94 8.63
N HIS A 21 -2.24 4.18 9.27
CA HIS A 21 -1.80 3.38 10.42
C HIS A 21 -2.66 3.57 11.68
N LEU A 22 -3.43 4.66 11.75
CA LEU A 22 -4.31 4.97 12.88
C LEU A 22 -5.74 4.44 12.67
N ALA A 23 -6.10 4.06 11.44
CA ALA A 23 -7.39 3.46 11.14
C ALA A 23 -7.45 2.00 11.61
N GLU A 24 -8.65 1.53 11.87
CA GLU A 24 -8.92 0.12 12.12
C GLU A 24 -8.69 -0.71 10.86
N ARG A 25 -8.59 -2.02 11.02
CA ARG A 25 -8.52 -2.95 9.90
C ARG A 25 -9.93 -3.21 9.41
N LEU A 26 -10.16 -2.97 8.13
CA LEU A 26 -11.48 -3.11 7.53
C LEU A 26 -11.64 -4.45 6.79
N ALA A 27 -10.55 -5.03 6.31
CA ALA A 27 -10.56 -6.35 5.72
C ALA A 27 -9.54 -7.27 6.41
N GLY A 28 -9.90 -8.55 6.56
CA GLY A 28 -9.01 -9.52 7.20
C GLY A 28 -9.54 -10.94 7.22
N THR A 29 -8.68 -11.91 6.90
CA THR A 29 -9.02 -13.34 6.86
C THR A 29 -9.28 -13.95 8.25
N GLY A 30 -8.94 -13.23 9.33
CA GLY A 30 -8.75 -13.88 10.62
C GLY A 30 -7.56 -14.83 10.58
N THR A 31 -7.44 -15.66 11.62
CA THR A 31 -6.35 -16.66 11.70
C THR A 31 -6.72 -17.91 10.91
N LEU A 32 -6.00 -18.15 9.83
CA LEU A 32 -6.05 -19.40 9.07
C LEU A 32 -5.10 -20.41 9.70
N ARG A 33 -5.57 -21.61 10.00
CA ARG A 33 -4.83 -22.69 10.65
C ARG A 33 -4.67 -23.88 9.74
N ASP A 34 -3.82 -24.82 10.17
CA ASP A 34 -3.50 -26.04 9.44
C ASP A 34 -2.87 -25.72 8.07
N ILE A 35 -1.89 -24.83 8.07
CA ILE A 35 -1.17 -24.39 6.90
C ILE A 35 0.02 -25.31 6.65
N ASP A 36 0.12 -25.82 5.43
CA ASP A 36 1.29 -26.58 4.99
C ASP A 36 2.36 -25.64 4.44
N SER A 37 1.96 -24.70 3.59
CA SER A 37 2.88 -23.70 3.05
C SER A 37 2.19 -22.41 2.63
N THR A 38 2.96 -21.35 2.48
CA THR A 38 2.54 -20.09 1.87
C THR A 38 3.57 -19.64 0.84
N ILE A 39 3.09 -19.21 -0.32
CA ILE A 39 3.92 -18.59 -1.36
C ILE A 39 3.41 -17.17 -1.56
N THR A 40 4.27 -16.18 -1.36
CA THR A 40 3.96 -14.79 -1.68
C THR A 40 4.83 -14.34 -2.85
N ALA A 41 4.20 -13.87 -3.92
CA ALA A 41 4.87 -13.33 -5.10
C ALA A 41 4.50 -11.87 -5.29
N GLY A 42 5.47 -11.02 -5.67
CA GLY A 42 5.26 -9.61 -5.91
C GLY A 42 5.99 -9.14 -7.16
N LEU A 43 5.37 -8.20 -7.88
CA LEU A 43 5.92 -7.52 -9.04
C LEU A 43 5.72 -6.02 -8.87
N GLU A 44 6.80 -5.25 -9.00
CA GLU A 44 6.77 -3.79 -8.90
C GLU A 44 7.41 -3.12 -10.12
N ALA A 45 6.90 -1.95 -10.47
CA ALA A 45 7.48 -1.10 -11.50
C ALA A 45 7.37 0.38 -11.12
N ALA A 46 8.36 1.17 -11.51
CA ALA A 46 8.33 2.62 -11.33
C ALA A 46 8.98 3.33 -12.52
N VAL A 47 8.42 4.48 -12.90
CA VAL A 47 8.97 5.37 -13.92
C VAL A 47 8.97 6.81 -13.42
N VAL A 48 10.04 7.54 -13.73
CA VAL A 48 10.17 8.97 -13.42
C VAL A 48 10.49 9.71 -14.70
N ARG A 49 9.70 10.75 -15.01
CA ARG A 49 9.94 11.63 -16.15
C ARG A 49 9.78 13.09 -15.72
N GLY A 50 10.92 13.77 -15.60
CA GLY A 50 10.91 15.15 -15.09
C GLY A 50 10.37 15.24 -13.67
N SER A 51 9.34 16.05 -13.46
CA SER A 51 8.66 16.22 -12.16
C SER A 51 7.55 15.20 -11.90
N LEU A 52 7.25 14.33 -12.86
CA LEU A 52 6.24 13.29 -12.75
C LEU A 52 6.87 11.95 -12.34
N SER A 53 6.20 11.20 -11.50
CA SER A 53 6.52 9.80 -11.19
C SER A 53 5.26 8.95 -11.18
N LEU A 54 5.39 7.71 -11.65
CA LEU A 54 4.37 6.67 -11.59
C LEU A 54 5.00 5.40 -11.04
N GLN A 55 4.28 4.72 -10.18
CA GLN A 55 4.71 3.48 -9.54
C GLN A 55 3.51 2.58 -9.37
N GLY A 56 3.71 1.27 -9.48
CA GLY A 56 2.70 0.27 -9.20
C GLY A 56 3.32 -1.02 -8.70
N GLU A 57 2.53 -1.77 -7.96
CA GLU A 57 2.90 -3.07 -7.42
C GLU A 57 1.68 -3.98 -7.45
N TYR A 58 1.91 -5.26 -7.73
CA TYR A 58 0.96 -6.35 -7.59
C TYR A 58 1.57 -7.42 -6.69
N MET A 59 0.79 -7.92 -5.76
CA MET A 59 1.17 -9.02 -4.87
C MET A 59 0.10 -10.10 -4.89
N GLN A 60 0.53 -11.34 -4.79
CA GLN A 60 -0.33 -12.51 -4.62
C GLN A 60 0.23 -13.39 -3.52
N ALA A 61 -0.65 -13.89 -2.67
CA ALA A 61 -0.33 -14.86 -1.63
C ALA A 61 -1.19 -16.11 -1.83
N SER A 62 -0.55 -17.24 -2.09
CA SER A 62 -1.17 -18.56 -2.18
C SER A 62 -0.92 -19.33 -0.90
N VAL A 63 -1.96 -19.92 -0.33
CA VAL A 63 -1.91 -20.64 0.93
C VAL A 63 -2.30 -22.09 0.69
N GLU A 64 -1.36 -23.02 0.90
CA GLU A 64 -1.63 -24.45 0.88
C GLU A 64 -2.04 -24.91 2.28
N ARG A 65 -3.14 -25.64 2.37
CA ARG A 65 -3.71 -26.11 3.64
C ARG A 65 -3.85 -27.62 3.64
N ASN A 66 -3.91 -28.20 4.83
CA ASN A 66 -4.06 -29.63 5.01
C ASN A 66 -5.30 -30.18 4.31
N ARG A 67 -5.24 -31.41 3.79
CA ARG A 67 -6.10 -32.12 2.83
C ARG A 67 -7.63 -32.04 3.00
N GLN A 68 -8.15 -31.41 4.06
CA GLN A 68 -9.59 -31.27 4.30
C GLN A 68 -10.09 -29.82 4.14
N ARG A 69 -9.22 -28.89 3.74
CA ARG A 69 -9.55 -27.48 3.57
C ARG A 69 -9.13 -27.00 2.19
N SER A 70 -9.83 -26.03 1.68
CA SER A 70 -9.50 -25.38 0.42
C SER A 70 -8.27 -24.47 0.56
N ASP A 71 -7.52 -24.32 -0.52
CA ASP A 71 -6.31 -23.53 -0.63
C ASP A 71 -6.68 -22.14 -1.20
N PRO A 72 -6.72 -21.10 -0.37
CA PRO A 72 -7.10 -19.77 -0.84
C PRO A 72 -5.93 -19.02 -1.47
N ASP A 73 -6.27 -18.19 -2.47
CA ASP A 73 -5.38 -17.22 -3.11
C ASP A 73 -5.86 -15.80 -2.78
N PHE A 74 -4.97 -14.95 -2.30
CA PHE A 74 -5.24 -13.56 -1.99
C PHE A 74 -4.41 -12.65 -2.86
N SER A 75 -4.96 -11.49 -3.22
CA SER A 75 -4.23 -10.55 -4.05
C SER A 75 -4.38 -9.10 -3.58
N GLY A 76 -3.43 -8.28 -3.99
CA GLY A 76 -3.50 -6.85 -3.78
C GLY A 76 -2.62 -6.12 -4.78
N TRP A 77 -3.05 -4.91 -5.16
CA TRP A 77 -2.29 -4.08 -6.07
C TRP A 77 -2.52 -2.59 -5.81
N TYR A 78 -1.59 -1.79 -6.26
CA TYR A 78 -1.79 -0.36 -6.29
C TYR A 78 -1.11 0.30 -7.49
N VAL A 79 -1.63 1.47 -7.83
CA VAL A 79 -0.99 2.44 -8.71
C VAL A 79 -0.88 3.77 -7.97
N TYR A 80 0.30 4.36 -7.99
CA TYR A 80 0.61 5.64 -7.35
C TYR A 80 1.24 6.58 -8.36
N GLY A 81 0.68 7.79 -8.49
CA GLY A 81 1.23 8.87 -9.30
C GLY A 81 1.59 10.08 -8.44
N SER A 82 2.66 10.79 -8.78
CA SER A 82 2.95 12.07 -8.15
C SER A 82 3.54 13.08 -9.11
N TRP A 83 3.31 14.36 -8.82
CA TRP A 83 3.77 15.50 -9.58
C TRP A 83 4.29 16.61 -8.68
N PHE A 84 5.57 16.96 -8.86
CA PHE A 84 6.14 18.14 -8.23
C PHE A 84 5.77 19.40 -9.02
N ILE A 85 4.82 20.17 -8.50
CA ILE A 85 4.35 21.43 -9.11
C ILE A 85 5.52 22.44 -9.25
N THR A 86 6.44 22.41 -8.30
CA THR A 86 7.61 23.28 -8.22
C THR A 86 8.80 22.80 -9.07
N GLY A 87 8.61 21.68 -9.81
CA GLY A 87 9.58 21.22 -10.81
C GLY A 87 10.75 20.40 -10.25
N GLU A 88 10.70 19.96 -9.00
CA GLU A 88 11.62 18.95 -8.49
C GLU A 88 11.37 17.62 -9.18
N HIS A 89 12.29 16.67 -9.00
CA HIS A 89 12.15 15.29 -9.50
C HIS A 89 12.66 14.28 -8.49
N ARG A 90 12.03 13.12 -8.48
CA ARG A 90 12.48 11.98 -7.69
C ARG A 90 13.73 11.38 -8.32
N ARG A 91 14.83 11.31 -7.57
CA ARG A 91 16.06 10.65 -8.01
C ARG A 91 16.10 9.24 -7.48
N TYR A 92 16.16 8.27 -8.39
CA TYR A 92 16.29 6.87 -8.03
C TYR A 92 17.75 6.52 -7.72
N ASN A 93 17.94 5.70 -6.71
CA ASN A 93 19.24 5.13 -6.36
C ASN A 93 19.24 3.64 -6.72
N SER A 94 19.76 3.30 -7.88
CA SER A 94 19.82 1.92 -8.37
C SER A 94 20.65 0.97 -7.50
N LYS A 95 21.61 1.49 -6.73
CA LYS A 95 22.39 0.65 -5.79
C LYS A 95 21.62 0.23 -4.55
N LYS A 96 20.62 1.04 -4.13
CA LYS A 96 19.83 0.80 -2.92
C LYS A 96 18.38 0.43 -3.23
N GLY A 97 17.98 0.41 -4.50
CA GLY A 97 16.60 0.11 -4.90
C GLY A 97 15.56 1.12 -4.39
N ASN A 98 15.94 2.38 -4.10
CA ASN A 98 15.04 3.35 -3.49
C ASN A 98 15.15 4.76 -4.07
N PHE A 99 14.13 5.58 -3.85
CA PHE A 99 14.16 7.01 -4.16
C PHE A 99 14.94 7.78 -3.11
N LYS A 100 15.79 8.71 -3.59
CA LYS A 100 16.55 9.63 -2.73
C LYS A 100 15.62 10.69 -2.13
N GLN A 101 16.06 11.27 -1.03
CA GLN A 101 15.42 12.40 -0.38
C GLN A 101 15.26 13.60 -1.34
N ILE A 102 14.11 14.25 -1.29
CA ILE A 102 13.81 15.45 -2.06
C ILE A 102 14.62 16.62 -1.50
N ARG A 103 15.19 17.38 -2.42
CA ARG A 103 15.90 18.64 -2.12
C ARG A 103 15.17 19.76 -2.84
N PRO A 104 14.42 20.62 -2.13
CA PRO A 104 13.79 21.78 -2.73
C PRO A 104 14.79 22.67 -3.45
N LYS A 105 14.38 23.22 -4.58
CA LYS A 105 15.19 24.14 -5.39
C LYS A 105 14.98 25.60 -5.00
N SER A 106 13.85 25.90 -4.36
CA SER A 106 13.46 27.25 -3.95
C SER A 106 13.43 27.40 -2.44
N GLY A 107 13.50 28.64 -1.95
CA GLY A 107 13.35 28.97 -0.53
C GLY A 107 11.93 28.72 0.02
N TYR A 108 10.94 28.55 -0.85
CA TYR A 108 9.55 28.21 -0.47
C TYR A 108 9.32 26.72 -0.27
N GLY A 109 10.35 25.92 -0.48
CA GLY A 109 10.25 24.46 -0.44
C GLY A 109 9.77 23.87 -1.77
N ALA A 110 9.45 22.58 -1.74
CA ALA A 110 8.92 21.83 -2.88
C ALA A 110 7.49 21.34 -2.58
N TRP A 111 6.61 21.45 -3.57
CA TRP A 111 5.22 21.04 -3.48
C TRP A 111 4.96 19.87 -4.41
N GLU A 112 4.37 18.81 -3.88
CA GLU A 112 4.03 17.60 -4.61
C GLU A 112 2.55 17.28 -4.41
N LEU A 113 1.83 17.09 -5.53
CA LEU A 113 0.53 16.43 -5.55
C LEU A 113 0.74 14.94 -5.77
N ALA A 114 -0.04 14.12 -5.11
CA ALA A 114 -0.01 12.69 -5.24
C ALA A 114 -1.43 12.12 -5.32
N ALA A 115 -1.58 11.04 -6.07
CA ALA A 115 -2.78 10.23 -6.10
C ALA A 115 -2.41 8.76 -6.09
N ARG A 116 -3.19 7.95 -5.36
CA ARG A 116 -3.05 6.50 -5.31
C ARG A 116 -4.41 5.86 -5.40
N TYR A 117 -4.48 4.76 -6.12
CA TYR A 117 -5.54 3.78 -6.05
C TYR A 117 -4.95 2.46 -5.60
N SER A 118 -5.59 1.80 -4.66
CA SER A 118 -5.19 0.47 -4.19
C SER A 118 -6.41 -0.41 -3.99
N GLU A 119 -6.20 -1.71 -4.16
CA GLU A 119 -7.20 -2.74 -3.99
C GLU A 119 -6.56 -3.96 -3.33
N VAL A 120 -7.26 -4.55 -2.39
CA VAL A 120 -6.91 -5.82 -1.74
C VAL A 120 -8.13 -6.70 -1.74
N ASP A 121 -7.96 -7.94 -2.20
CA ASP A 121 -8.96 -8.99 -2.19
C ASP A 121 -8.49 -10.13 -1.28
N LEU A 122 -9.25 -10.38 -0.22
CA LEU A 122 -9.02 -11.43 0.76
C LEU A 122 -10.16 -12.45 0.77
N GLU A 123 -10.92 -12.54 -0.33
CA GLU A 123 -12.00 -13.51 -0.50
C GLU A 123 -11.61 -14.61 -1.46
N ASP A 124 -11.46 -15.81 -0.96
CA ASP A 124 -11.30 -17.00 -1.82
C ASP A 124 -11.55 -18.29 -1.04
N SER A 125 -12.06 -19.32 -1.76
CA SER A 125 -12.11 -20.72 -1.32
C SER A 125 -12.73 -20.91 0.08
N GLY A 126 -13.82 -20.16 0.38
CA GLY A 126 -14.53 -20.21 1.66
C GLY A 126 -13.90 -19.39 2.78
N VAL A 127 -12.90 -18.57 2.47
CA VAL A 127 -12.43 -17.49 3.34
C VAL A 127 -13.12 -16.21 2.90
N THR A 128 -13.80 -15.53 3.83
CA THR A 128 -14.48 -14.26 3.63
C THR A 128 -13.70 -13.18 4.39
N GLY A 129 -12.58 -12.76 3.82
CA GLY A 129 -11.71 -11.75 4.41
C GLY A 129 -12.06 -10.32 4.00
N GLY A 130 -12.99 -10.18 3.03
CA GLY A 130 -13.42 -8.91 2.46
C GLY A 130 -12.50 -8.36 1.39
N GLU A 131 -13.03 -7.36 0.68
CA GLU A 131 -12.30 -6.57 -0.29
C GLU A 131 -12.17 -5.13 0.23
N GLU A 132 -11.07 -4.47 -0.04
CA GLU A 132 -10.85 -3.07 0.31
C GLU A 132 -10.28 -2.31 -0.87
N GLN A 133 -10.97 -1.24 -1.28
CA GLN A 133 -10.54 -0.31 -2.33
C GLN A 133 -10.32 1.07 -1.72
N ASN A 134 -9.20 1.70 -2.05
CA ASN A 134 -8.87 3.02 -1.53
C ASN A 134 -8.49 3.98 -2.66
N ILE A 135 -9.02 5.20 -2.60
CA ILE A 135 -8.56 6.35 -3.38
C ILE A 135 -7.91 7.34 -2.41
N THR A 136 -6.63 7.59 -2.59
CA THR A 136 -5.89 8.55 -1.77
C THR A 136 -5.44 9.73 -2.60
N LEU A 137 -5.73 10.94 -2.13
CA LEU A 137 -5.20 12.19 -2.65
C LEU A 137 -4.26 12.81 -1.62
N GLY A 138 -3.07 13.19 -2.03
CA GLY A 138 -2.03 13.70 -1.15
C GLY A 138 -1.47 15.04 -1.60
N LEU A 139 -1.22 15.92 -0.63
CA LEU A 139 -0.44 17.15 -0.79
C LEU A 139 0.76 17.08 0.14
N ASN A 140 1.96 17.11 -0.42
CA ASN A 140 3.21 17.09 0.32
C ASN A 140 3.93 18.41 0.16
N TRP A 141 4.34 19.04 1.26
CA TRP A 141 5.19 20.22 1.29
C TRP A 141 6.53 19.90 1.94
N TYR A 142 7.56 19.85 1.16
CA TYR A 142 8.94 19.69 1.61
C TYR A 142 9.51 21.08 1.87
N LEU A 143 9.44 21.55 3.12
CA LEU A 143 9.94 22.87 3.51
C LEU A 143 11.46 22.97 3.24
N ASN A 144 12.19 21.92 3.58
CA ASN A 144 13.60 21.73 3.27
C ASN A 144 13.92 20.23 3.20
N ARG A 145 15.19 19.84 3.15
CA ARG A 145 15.58 18.42 3.10
C ARG A 145 15.25 17.64 4.37
N HIS A 146 14.98 18.31 5.48
CA HIS A 146 14.76 17.69 6.78
C HIS A 146 13.31 17.72 7.24
N ILE A 147 12.52 18.70 6.79
CA ILE A 147 11.16 18.94 7.27
C ILE A 147 10.17 18.78 6.11
N ARG A 148 9.16 17.94 6.33
CA ARG A 148 8.07 17.72 5.41
C ARG A 148 6.73 17.72 6.15
N PHE A 149 5.73 18.39 5.55
CA PHE A 149 4.33 18.32 5.95
C PHE A 149 3.56 17.55 4.89
N MET A 150 2.58 16.77 5.31
CA MET A 150 1.75 15.98 4.43
C MET A 150 0.30 16.10 4.86
N ALA A 151 -0.60 16.25 3.89
CA ALA A 151 -2.03 16.17 4.06
C ALA A 151 -2.56 15.13 3.07
N ASN A 152 -3.30 14.14 3.57
CA ASN A 152 -3.92 13.10 2.75
C ASN A 152 -5.42 13.06 3.02
N TYR A 153 -6.17 12.86 1.96
CA TYR A 153 -7.57 12.46 1.99
C TYR A 153 -7.65 11.06 1.41
N VAL A 154 -8.27 10.15 2.14
CA VAL A 154 -8.48 8.76 1.72
C VAL A 154 -9.97 8.47 1.71
N ARG A 155 -10.50 8.07 0.58
CA ARG A 155 -11.83 7.49 0.44
C ARG A 155 -11.68 5.98 0.38
N VAL A 156 -12.38 5.31 1.28
CA VAL A 156 -12.36 3.86 1.42
C VAL A 156 -13.68 3.31 0.92
N ASP A 157 -13.63 2.13 0.31
CA ASP A 157 -14.77 1.26 0.05
C ASP A 157 -14.36 -0.16 0.43
N ALA A 158 -14.94 -0.65 1.53
CA ALA A 158 -14.66 -1.99 2.04
C ALA A 158 -15.93 -2.83 2.00
N SER A 159 -15.88 -3.97 1.30
CA SER A 159 -16.96 -4.93 1.27
C SER A 159 -17.03 -5.73 2.57
N PRO A 160 -18.17 -6.40 2.85
CA PRO A 160 -18.31 -7.14 4.09
C PRO A 160 -17.17 -8.13 4.30
N ASP A 161 -16.56 -8.00 5.46
CA ASP A 161 -15.66 -8.98 6.01
C ASP A 161 -16.45 -10.19 6.56
N ARG A 162 -15.72 -11.11 7.18
CA ARG A 162 -16.26 -12.32 7.82
C ARG A 162 -17.39 -12.04 8.83
N ASP A 163 -17.43 -10.86 9.43
CA ASP A 163 -18.39 -10.45 10.44
C ASP A 163 -19.58 -9.69 9.81
N GLY A 164 -19.60 -9.52 8.50
CA GLY A 164 -20.65 -8.86 7.72
C GLY A 164 -20.62 -7.33 7.81
N ASN A 165 -19.49 -6.74 8.23
CA ASN A 165 -19.32 -5.30 8.30
C ASN A 165 -18.85 -4.75 6.97
N SER A 166 -19.59 -3.77 6.45
CA SER A 166 -19.17 -2.96 5.30
C SER A 166 -18.98 -1.53 5.76
N GLU A 167 -17.84 -0.97 5.50
CA GLU A 167 -17.52 0.39 5.90
C GLU A 167 -16.94 1.18 4.73
N SER A 168 -17.35 2.43 4.59
CA SER A 168 -16.85 3.34 3.56
C SER A 168 -16.46 4.69 4.18
N PRO A 169 -15.47 4.71 5.08
CA PRO A 169 -15.06 5.94 5.75
C PRO A 169 -14.28 6.87 4.83
N ASP A 170 -14.44 8.18 5.07
CA ASP A 170 -13.55 9.21 4.55
C ASP A 170 -12.53 9.57 5.63
N ILE A 171 -11.23 9.51 5.33
CA ILE A 171 -10.16 9.73 6.30
C ILE A 171 -9.33 10.94 5.89
N ILE A 172 -9.15 11.89 6.80
CA ILE A 172 -8.22 13.01 6.63
C ILE A 172 -7.03 12.81 7.56
N GLN A 173 -5.83 12.83 7.01
CA GLN A 173 -4.59 12.68 7.77
C GLN A 173 -3.67 13.88 7.58
N LEU A 174 -3.12 14.37 8.68
CA LEU A 174 -2.07 15.37 8.68
C LEU A 174 -0.82 14.80 9.36
N ARG A 175 0.33 14.98 8.72
CA ARG A 175 1.61 14.51 9.28
C ARG A 175 2.70 15.56 9.11
N ALA A 176 3.46 15.80 10.18
CA ALA A 176 4.75 16.47 10.13
C ALA A 176 5.87 15.45 10.32
N GLN A 177 6.92 15.53 9.52
CA GLN A 177 8.07 14.64 9.60
C GLN A 177 9.37 15.44 9.65
N VAL A 178 10.23 15.07 10.58
CA VAL A 178 11.60 15.58 10.70
C VAL A 178 12.56 14.42 10.48
N VAL A 179 13.59 14.61 9.65
CA VAL A 179 14.63 13.63 9.33
C VAL A 179 15.98 14.26 9.68
N PHE A 180 16.77 13.58 10.49
CA PHE A 180 18.10 14.00 10.96
C PHE A 180 19.21 13.41 10.10
#